data_a3d26adfcdbb110f5aca3c32c7a723c8
#
_entry.id   a3d26adfcdbb110f5aca3c32c7a723c8
#
_cell.length_a   1.000
_cell.length_b   1.000
_cell.length_c   1.000
_cell.angle_alpha   90.00
_cell.angle_beta   90.00
_cell.angle_gamma   90.00
#
_symmetry.space_group_name_H-M   'P 1'
#
loop_
_entity.id
_entity.type
_entity.pdbx_description
1 polymer ?
#
loop_
_entity_poly.entity_id
_entity_poly.type
_entity_poly.pdbx_seq_one_letter_code
_entity_poly.pdbx_strand_id
1 'polypeptide(L)'
;YWMTFNEINNQMNYYNDIFGWTNSGAHFGNYPNPEEAMYICGHNTLVASALAVKVGKEINPDFKIGNMISMVPIYPYSCNPDDILLAHQEMHNRWFFCDVQVRGHYPAYAIKKFERQGFKIPITEEDKEILASGTVDYIGFSYYMSNTVKSDEQNDSAQVFNGGGSYS
;
A
#
# COMPACT_ATOMS: atom_id res chain seq x y z
N TYR A 1 -7.48 -21.95 -2.19
CA TYR A 1 -7.30 -20.52 -1.93
C TYR A 1 -5.85 -20.24 -1.59
N TRP A 2 -5.28 -19.19 -2.20
CA TRP A 2 -3.88 -18.77 -2.04
C TRP A 2 -3.82 -17.28 -1.83
N MET A 3 -2.74 -16.77 -1.23
CA MET A 3 -2.44 -15.35 -1.10
C MET A 3 -1.00 -15.12 -1.52
N THR A 4 -0.71 -13.98 -2.18
CA THR A 4 0.62 -13.71 -2.73
C THR A 4 1.60 -13.20 -1.66
N PHE A 5 1.27 -12.11 -0.99
CA PHE A 5 2.12 -11.48 0.03
C PHE A 5 1.32 -11.24 1.32
N ASN A 6 1.98 -11.37 2.47
CA ASN A 6 1.38 -11.05 3.75
C ASN A 6 1.46 -9.55 4.01
N GLU A 7 0.31 -8.92 4.28
CA GLU A 7 0.22 -7.51 4.68
C GLU A 7 1.10 -6.57 3.83
N ILE A 8 1.00 -6.72 2.51
CA ILE A 8 1.85 -6.06 1.52
C ILE A 8 1.93 -4.53 1.73
N ASN A 9 0.87 -3.91 2.25
CA ASN A 9 0.77 -2.48 2.49
C ASN A 9 1.55 -1.99 3.73
N ASN A 10 2.12 -2.88 4.53
CA ASN A 10 3.02 -2.47 5.61
C ASN A 10 4.30 -1.79 5.08
N GLN A 11 4.66 -1.98 3.81
CA GLN A 11 5.72 -1.22 3.14
C GLN A 11 5.49 0.30 3.20
N MET A 12 4.24 0.77 3.25
CA MET A 12 3.93 2.19 3.40
C MET A 12 4.50 2.83 4.68
N ASN A 13 4.88 2.02 5.66
CA ASN A 13 5.58 2.48 6.85
C ASN A 13 7.09 2.62 6.60
N TYR A 14 7.47 3.32 5.53
CA TYR A 14 8.85 3.47 5.05
C TYR A 14 9.79 4.16 6.04
N TYR A 15 9.26 4.87 7.03
CA TYR A 15 9.98 5.48 8.14
C TYR A 15 10.29 4.49 9.28
N ASN A 16 9.75 3.26 9.21
CA ASN A 16 9.99 2.21 10.19
C ASN A 16 10.74 1.05 9.52
N ASP A 17 12.04 0.93 9.82
CA ASP A 17 12.91 -0.07 9.19
C ASP A 17 12.39 -1.50 9.34
N ILE A 18 11.74 -1.83 10.45
CA ILE A 18 11.21 -3.19 10.66
C ILE A 18 10.16 -3.52 9.61
N PHE A 19 9.14 -2.66 9.46
CA PHE A 19 8.06 -2.91 8.50
C PHE A 19 8.50 -2.73 7.04
N GLY A 20 9.31 -1.72 6.75
CA GLY A 20 9.89 -1.52 5.43
C GLY A 20 10.70 -2.74 5.00
N TRP A 21 11.66 -3.14 5.82
CA TRP A 21 12.57 -4.25 5.50
C TRP A 21 11.87 -5.62 5.43
N THR A 22 11.00 -5.95 6.40
CA THR A 22 10.32 -7.26 6.42
C THR A 22 9.40 -7.48 5.23
N ASN A 23 8.83 -6.41 4.66
CA ASN A 23 7.89 -6.51 3.55
C ASN A 23 8.52 -6.24 2.17
N SER A 24 9.69 -5.60 2.11
CA SER A 24 10.36 -5.24 0.84
C SER A 24 11.79 -5.75 0.72
N GLY A 25 12.44 -6.13 1.82
CA GLY A 25 13.87 -6.44 1.87
C GLY A 25 14.79 -5.21 1.78
N ALA A 26 14.24 -3.99 1.88
CA ALA A 26 14.98 -2.74 1.75
C ALA A 26 14.94 -1.90 3.03
N HIS A 27 16.07 -1.27 3.35
CA HIS A 27 16.17 -0.26 4.40
C HIS A 27 16.00 1.12 3.75
N PHE A 28 14.78 1.63 3.74
CA PHE A 28 14.44 2.86 3.03
C PHE A 28 15.20 4.10 3.53
N GLY A 29 15.57 4.16 4.81
CA GLY A 29 16.40 5.22 5.38
C GLY A 29 17.78 5.37 4.75
N ASN A 30 18.26 4.37 4.01
CA ASN A 30 19.52 4.44 3.27
C ASN A 30 19.41 5.16 1.92
N TYR A 31 18.22 5.55 1.50
CA TYR A 31 17.97 6.22 0.23
C TYR A 31 17.77 7.73 0.43
N PRO A 32 18.16 8.57 -0.56
CA PRO A 32 17.97 10.03 -0.47
C PRO A 32 16.50 10.45 -0.32
N ASN A 33 15.58 9.66 -0.88
CA ASN A 33 14.15 9.83 -0.73
C ASN A 33 13.53 8.48 -0.32
N PRO A 34 13.34 8.24 0.98
CA PRO A 34 12.79 6.97 1.49
C PRO A 34 11.40 6.64 0.97
N GLU A 35 10.54 7.64 0.77
CA GLU A 35 9.18 7.44 0.26
C GLU A 35 9.21 7.01 -1.22
N GLU A 36 10.01 7.63 -2.05
CA GLU A 36 10.19 7.21 -3.44
C GLU A 36 10.74 5.79 -3.53
N ALA A 37 11.77 5.48 -2.73
CA ALA A 37 12.35 4.14 -2.67
C ALA A 37 11.32 3.08 -2.27
N MET A 38 10.43 3.40 -1.32
CA MET A 38 9.32 2.53 -0.94
C MET A 38 8.38 2.27 -2.13
N TYR A 39 8.01 3.29 -2.90
CA TYR A 39 7.16 3.09 -4.07
C TYR A 39 7.84 2.30 -5.19
N ILE A 40 9.17 2.44 -5.37
CA ILE A 40 9.94 1.62 -6.32
C ILE A 40 9.94 0.15 -5.87
N CYS A 41 10.23 -0.13 -4.61
CA CYS A 41 10.16 -1.49 -4.06
C CYS A 41 8.73 -2.04 -4.12
N GLY A 42 7.74 -1.21 -3.78
CA GLY A 42 6.33 -1.56 -3.87
C GLY A 42 5.89 -1.93 -5.29
N HIS A 43 6.38 -1.20 -6.30
CA HIS A 43 6.15 -1.53 -7.70
C HIS A 43 6.64 -2.94 -8.03
N ASN A 44 7.89 -3.26 -7.69
CA ASN A 44 8.44 -4.59 -7.94
C ASN A 44 7.64 -5.69 -7.24
N THR A 45 7.19 -5.44 -6.01
CA THR A 45 6.37 -6.39 -5.23
C THR A 45 4.98 -6.58 -5.87
N LEU A 46 4.37 -5.52 -6.40
CA LEU A 46 3.09 -5.57 -7.12
C LEU A 46 3.19 -6.36 -8.42
N VAL A 47 4.25 -6.13 -9.20
CA VAL A 47 4.52 -6.91 -10.42
C VAL A 47 4.75 -8.38 -10.09
N ALA A 48 5.54 -8.68 -9.04
CA ALA A 48 5.75 -10.06 -8.58
C ALA A 48 4.44 -10.73 -8.12
N SER A 49 3.56 -9.99 -7.44
CA SER A 49 2.23 -10.47 -7.05
C SER A 49 1.38 -10.83 -8.27
N ALA A 50 1.35 -9.98 -9.29
CA ALA A 50 0.60 -10.23 -10.52
C ALA A 50 1.15 -11.43 -11.29
N LEU A 51 2.47 -11.58 -11.39
CA LEU A 51 3.11 -12.76 -11.98
C LEU A 51 2.77 -14.04 -11.24
N ALA A 52 2.75 -14.00 -9.89
CA ALA A 52 2.36 -15.16 -9.08
C ALA A 52 0.90 -15.57 -9.33
N VAL A 53 -0.01 -14.61 -9.50
CA VAL A 53 -1.41 -14.90 -9.88
C VAL A 53 -1.47 -15.56 -11.25
N LYS A 54 -0.76 -15.04 -12.26
CA LYS A 54 -0.71 -15.61 -13.61
C LYS A 54 -0.23 -17.06 -13.59
N VAL A 55 0.93 -17.31 -12.98
CA VAL A 55 1.50 -18.67 -12.86
C VAL A 55 0.55 -19.60 -12.12
N GLY A 56 -0.08 -19.14 -11.04
CA GLY A 56 -1.07 -19.95 -10.33
C GLY A 56 -2.25 -20.35 -11.20
N LYS A 57 -2.76 -19.42 -12.02
CA LYS A 57 -3.86 -19.69 -12.96
C LYS A 57 -3.45 -20.59 -14.13
N GLU A 58 -2.19 -20.53 -14.58
CA GLU A 58 -1.66 -21.45 -15.59
C GLU A 58 -1.55 -22.88 -15.05
N ILE A 59 -1.18 -23.05 -13.78
CA ILE A 59 -1.12 -24.36 -13.13
C ILE A 59 -2.53 -24.94 -12.92
N ASN A 60 -3.44 -24.12 -12.41
CA ASN A 60 -4.83 -24.50 -12.22
C ASN A 60 -5.76 -23.27 -12.31
N PRO A 61 -6.59 -23.15 -13.35
CA PRO A 61 -7.51 -22.02 -13.54
C PRO A 61 -8.53 -21.85 -12.40
N ASP A 62 -8.82 -22.92 -11.66
CA ASP A 62 -9.79 -22.89 -10.55
C ASP A 62 -9.20 -22.33 -9.25
N PHE A 63 -7.89 -22.13 -9.17
CA PHE A 63 -7.29 -21.51 -8.00
C PHE A 63 -7.89 -20.13 -7.74
N LYS A 64 -8.24 -19.89 -6.49
CA LYS A 64 -8.63 -18.57 -5.99
C LYS A 64 -7.41 -17.95 -5.31
N ILE A 65 -6.89 -16.87 -5.91
CA ILE A 65 -5.67 -16.22 -5.47
C ILE A 65 -6.00 -14.80 -5.07
N GLY A 66 -5.79 -14.47 -3.80
CA GLY A 66 -6.13 -13.20 -3.20
C GLY A 66 -4.90 -12.39 -2.80
N ASN A 67 -5.18 -11.20 -2.29
CA ASN A 67 -4.21 -10.41 -1.56
C ASN A 67 -4.42 -10.51 -0.05
N MET A 68 -3.47 -9.96 0.70
CA MET A 68 -3.54 -9.83 2.13
C MET A 68 -3.05 -8.43 2.54
N ILE A 69 -3.91 -7.66 3.17
CA ILE A 69 -3.57 -6.30 3.63
C ILE A 69 -3.71 -6.17 5.14
N SER A 70 -2.86 -5.34 5.73
CA SER A 70 -3.04 -4.85 7.09
C SER A 70 -4.09 -3.75 7.09
N MET A 71 -5.27 -4.07 7.60
CA MET A 71 -6.40 -3.16 7.64
C MET A 71 -6.42 -2.39 8.96
N VAL A 72 -5.98 -1.14 8.91
CA VAL A 72 -6.05 -0.18 10.00
C VAL A 72 -6.90 1.00 9.51
N PRO A 73 -8.23 0.96 9.67
CA PRO A 73 -9.10 2.07 9.26
C PRO A 73 -8.71 3.37 9.97
N ILE A 74 -8.76 4.46 9.23
CA ILE A 74 -8.45 5.80 9.73
C ILE A 74 -9.73 6.62 9.69
N TYR A 75 -10.13 7.10 10.86
CA TYR A 75 -11.33 7.89 11.05
C TYR A 75 -11.00 9.37 11.29
N PRO A 76 -11.87 10.30 10.88
CA PRO A 76 -11.72 11.70 11.25
C PRO A 76 -11.95 11.88 12.76
N TYR A 77 -11.20 12.77 13.39
CA TYR A 77 -11.38 13.12 14.80
C TYR A 77 -12.74 13.79 15.05
N SER A 78 -13.21 14.58 14.10
CA SER A 78 -14.49 15.27 14.17
C SER A 78 -15.19 15.32 12.80
N CYS A 79 -16.39 15.94 12.77
CA CYS A 79 -17.10 16.22 11.52
C CYS A 79 -16.56 17.46 10.78
N ASN A 80 -15.44 18.05 11.21
CA ASN A 80 -14.77 19.10 10.46
C ASN A 80 -14.38 18.59 9.08
N PRO A 81 -14.72 19.29 7.99
CA PRO A 81 -14.37 18.88 6.63
C PRO A 81 -12.88 18.60 6.42
N ASP A 82 -11.98 19.33 7.09
CA ASP A 82 -10.54 19.12 6.99
C ASP A 82 -10.10 17.80 7.64
N ASP A 83 -10.70 17.41 8.79
CA ASP A 83 -10.46 16.10 9.41
C ASP A 83 -10.94 14.97 8.51
N ILE A 84 -12.12 15.14 7.91
CA ILE A 84 -12.70 14.15 7.00
C ILE A 84 -11.81 13.99 5.76
N LEU A 85 -11.34 15.11 5.18
CA LEU A 85 -10.45 15.08 4.01
C LEU A 85 -9.11 14.41 4.36
N LEU A 86 -8.52 14.74 5.51
CA LEU A 86 -7.28 14.13 5.97
C LEU A 86 -7.44 12.61 6.17
N ALA A 87 -8.49 12.18 6.85
CA ALA A 87 -8.75 10.75 7.03
C ALA A 87 -8.90 10.01 5.70
N HIS A 88 -9.58 10.62 4.73
CA HIS A 88 -9.72 10.06 3.38
C HIS A 88 -8.37 9.96 2.65
N GLN A 89 -7.52 10.99 2.75
CA GLN A 89 -6.19 11.00 2.15
C GLN A 89 -5.28 9.92 2.77
N GLU A 90 -5.32 9.76 4.10
CA GLU A 90 -4.56 8.72 4.79
C GLU A 90 -5.03 7.31 4.43
N MET A 91 -6.33 7.12 4.17
CA MET A 91 -6.85 5.85 3.67
C MET A 91 -6.33 5.50 2.27
N HIS A 92 -5.95 6.46 1.41
CA HIS A 92 -5.29 6.17 0.14
C HIS A 92 -3.97 5.41 0.34
N ASN A 93 -3.20 5.72 1.38
CA ASN A 93 -1.98 5.00 1.72
C ASN A 93 -2.29 3.54 2.10
N ARG A 94 -3.39 3.30 2.80
CA ARG A 94 -3.83 1.93 3.16
C ARG A 94 -4.28 1.12 1.96
N TRP A 95 -5.00 1.76 1.03
CA TRP A 95 -5.59 1.08 -0.12
C TRP A 95 -4.64 0.91 -1.31
N PHE A 96 -3.55 1.68 -1.39
CA PHE A 96 -2.68 1.75 -2.57
C PHE A 96 -2.34 0.37 -3.16
N PHE A 97 -1.77 -0.53 -2.37
CA PHE A 97 -1.40 -1.87 -2.83
C PHE A 97 -2.63 -2.70 -3.23
N CYS A 98 -3.67 -2.66 -2.41
CA CYS A 98 -4.92 -3.35 -2.69
C CYS A 98 -5.56 -2.86 -3.99
N ASP A 99 -5.63 -1.55 -4.19
CA ASP A 99 -6.19 -0.96 -5.41
C ASP A 99 -5.45 -1.44 -6.66
N VAL A 100 -4.12 -1.49 -6.63
CA VAL A 100 -3.35 -1.98 -7.79
C VAL A 100 -3.57 -3.48 -8.01
N GLN A 101 -3.53 -4.30 -6.96
CA GLN A 101 -3.74 -5.74 -7.07
C GLN A 101 -5.13 -6.14 -7.55
N VAL A 102 -6.16 -5.36 -7.18
CA VAL A 102 -7.56 -5.62 -7.57
C VAL A 102 -7.88 -5.08 -8.96
N ARG A 103 -7.35 -3.90 -9.31
CA ARG A 103 -7.71 -3.18 -10.53
C ARG A 103 -6.75 -3.44 -11.69
N GLY A 104 -5.55 -3.94 -11.41
CA GLY A 104 -4.51 -4.17 -12.40
C GLY A 104 -3.87 -2.90 -12.96
N HIS A 105 -4.05 -1.76 -12.31
CA HIS A 105 -3.43 -0.48 -12.70
C HIS A 105 -3.30 0.46 -11.51
N TYR A 106 -2.43 1.44 -11.65
CA TYR A 106 -2.24 2.47 -10.62
C TYR A 106 -3.47 3.39 -10.52
N PRO A 107 -3.97 3.64 -9.30
CA PRO A 107 -5.08 4.58 -9.11
C PRO A 107 -4.62 6.02 -9.38
N ALA A 108 -5.56 6.86 -9.82
CA ALA A 108 -5.29 8.24 -10.19
C ALA A 108 -4.64 9.06 -9.05
N TYR A 109 -5.05 8.82 -7.80
CA TYR A 109 -4.46 9.51 -6.65
C TYR A 109 -2.97 9.21 -6.48
N ALA A 110 -2.52 7.98 -6.78
CA ALA A 110 -1.10 7.60 -6.70
C ALA A 110 -0.30 8.28 -7.82
N ILE A 111 -0.79 8.24 -9.07
CA ILE A 111 -0.15 8.91 -10.20
C ILE A 111 -0.01 10.41 -9.93
N LYS A 112 -1.07 11.06 -9.44
CA LYS A 112 -1.03 12.48 -9.07
C LYS A 112 -0.07 12.78 -7.92
N LYS A 113 0.08 11.86 -6.98
CA LYS A 113 1.09 11.99 -5.92
C LYS A 113 2.50 11.91 -6.51
N PHE A 114 2.78 10.94 -7.37
CA PHE A 114 4.09 10.80 -8.03
C PHE A 114 4.46 12.05 -8.83
N GLU A 115 3.52 12.58 -9.62
CA GLU A 115 3.70 13.82 -10.36
C GLU A 115 4.04 15.01 -9.45
N ARG A 116 3.27 15.22 -8.37
CA ARG A 116 3.47 16.34 -7.43
C ARG A 116 4.79 16.26 -6.67
N GLN A 117 5.20 15.05 -6.28
CA GLN A 117 6.43 14.80 -5.54
C GLN A 117 7.65 14.66 -6.45
N GLY A 118 7.45 14.56 -7.76
CA GLY A 118 8.53 14.34 -8.73
C GLY A 118 9.12 12.94 -8.68
N PHE A 119 8.41 11.95 -8.12
CA PHE A 119 8.87 10.57 -8.01
C PHE A 119 9.02 9.91 -9.39
N LYS A 120 10.10 9.14 -9.54
CA LYS A 120 10.44 8.41 -10.77
C LYS A 120 10.27 6.91 -10.57
N ILE A 121 9.04 6.45 -10.53
CA ILE A 121 8.75 5.02 -10.42
C ILE A 121 8.94 4.38 -11.81
N PRO A 122 9.77 3.31 -11.95
CA PRO A 122 10.15 2.73 -13.24
C PRO A 122 9.07 1.81 -13.80
N ILE A 123 7.86 2.32 -14.00
CA ILE A 123 6.71 1.56 -14.52
C ILE A 123 6.85 1.46 -16.04
N THR A 124 7.07 0.25 -16.56
CA THR A 124 7.14 -0.02 -18.00
C THR A 124 5.78 -0.39 -18.59
N GLU A 125 5.66 -0.42 -19.91
CA GLU A 125 4.43 -0.92 -20.56
C GLU A 125 4.23 -2.41 -20.29
N GLU A 126 5.32 -3.20 -20.23
CA GLU A 126 5.25 -4.62 -19.85
C GLU A 126 4.71 -4.80 -18.44
N ASP A 127 5.13 -3.98 -17.48
CA ASP A 127 4.60 -4.03 -16.10
C ASP A 127 3.10 -3.75 -16.06
N LYS A 128 2.63 -2.80 -16.86
CA LYS A 128 1.19 -2.50 -16.97
C LYS A 128 0.39 -3.69 -17.50
N GLU A 129 0.91 -4.38 -18.51
CA GLU A 129 0.28 -5.60 -19.05
C GLU A 129 0.27 -6.74 -18.03
N ILE A 130 1.37 -6.91 -17.29
CA ILE A 130 1.48 -7.89 -16.22
C ILE A 130 0.45 -7.60 -15.12
N LEU A 131 0.41 -6.36 -14.64
CA LEU A 131 -0.54 -5.95 -13.59
C LEU A 131 -1.99 -6.15 -14.03
N ALA A 132 -2.34 -5.75 -15.25
CA ALA A 132 -3.69 -5.87 -15.78
C ALA A 132 -4.15 -7.33 -15.94
N SER A 133 -3.21 -8.25 -16.25
CA SER A 133 -3.50 -9.66 -16.43
C SER A 133 -3.40 -10.52 -15.17
N GLY A 134 -2.85 -9.98 -14.08
CA GLY A 134 -2.58 -10.68 -12.82
C GLY A 134 -3.38 -10.15 -11.62
N THR A 135 -4.63 -9.74 -11.83
CA THR A 135 -5.50 -9.26 -10.75
C THR A 135 -5.95 -10.38 -9.82
N VAL A 136 -6.15 -10.05 -8.55
CA VAL A 136 -6.55 -11.01 -7.52
C VAL A 136 -8.05 -11.33 -7.56
N ASP A 137 -8.43 -12.55 -7.13
CA ASP A 137 -9.82 -13.00 -7.09
C ASP A 137 -10.59 -12.50 -5.85
N TYR A 138 -9.90 -12.21 -4.76
CA TYR A 138 -10.51 -11.77 -3.50
C TYR A 138 -9.54 -10.94 -2.66
N ILE A 139 -10.10 -10.22 -1.69
CA ILE A 139 -9.34 -9.41 -0.73
C ILE A 139 -9.36 -10.12 0.62
N GLY A 140 -8.16 -10.43 1.14
CA GLY A 140 -7.94 -10.83 2.52
C GLY A 140 -7.41 -9.66 3.34
N PHE A 141 -7.72 -9.61 4.63
CA PHE A 141 -7.18 -8.57 5.50
C PHE A 141 -7.03 -9.03 6.95
N SER A 142 -6.03 -8.46 7.63
CA SER A 142 -5.88 -8.51 9.08
C SER A 142 -6.42 -7.22 9.68
N TYR A 143 -7.33 -7.33 10.64
CA TYR A 143 -7.80 -6.19 11.41
C TYR A 143 -7.30 -6.29 12.85
N TYR A 144 -6.61 -5.25 13.30
CA TYR A 144 -6.10 -5.17 14.66
C TYR A 144 -6.70 -3.99 15.44
N MET A 145 -6.79 -2.82 14.78
CA MET A 145 -7.19 -1.57 15.40
C MET A 145 -7.68 -0.57 14.37
N SER A 146 -8.22 0.53 14.85
CA SER A 146 -8.52 1.74 14.06
C SER A 146 -7.72 2.91 14.61
N ASN A 147 -7.42 3.89 13.76
CA ASN A 147 -6.77 5.14 14.14
C ASN A 147 -7.68 6.33 13.87
N THR A 148 -7.37 7.46 14.50
CA THR A 148 -8.06 8.73 14.28
C THR A 148 -7.04 9.78 13.91
N VAL A 149 -7.39 10.68 12.98
CA VAL A 149 -6.54 11.80 12.55
C VAL A 149 -7.27 13.12 12.72
N LYS A 150 -6.51 14.17 13.05
CA LYS A 150 -6.98 15.53 13.29
C LYS A 150 -6.16 16.53 12.48
N SER A 151 -6.82 17.46 11.79
CA SER A 151 -6.19 18.34 10.80
C SER A 151 -5.45 19.52 11.38
N ASP A 152 -5.81 19.98 12.60
CA ASP A 152 -5.24 21.16 13.24
C ASP A 152 -4.03 20.85 14.15
N GLU A 153 -3.73 19.58 14.36
CA GLU A 153 -2.49 19.19 14.98
C GLU A 153 -1.38 19.28 13.92
N GLN A 154 -0.34 20.08 14.17
CA GLN A 154 0.88 20.01 13.38
C GLN A 154 1.45 18.62 13.54
N ASN A 155 0.99 17.74 12.65
CA ASN A 155 1.48 16.37 12.59
C ASN A 155 2.91 16.39 12.10
N ASP A 156 3.84 16.34 13.01
CA ASP A 156 5.06 15.59 12.80
C ASP A 156 4.60 14.14 12.54
N SER A 157 4.41 13.84 11.26
CA SER A 157 4.06 12.53 10.73
C SER A 157 3.08 11.75 11.62
N ALA A 158 1.85 11.59 11.18
CA ALA A 158 0.93 10.62 11.76
C ALA A 158 1.65 9.26 11.75
N GLN A 159 2.33 8.94 12.84
CA GLN A 159 2.93 7.64 13.03
C GLN A 159 1.79 6.65 13.20
N VAL A 160 1.29 6.17 12.08
CA VAL A 160 0.35 5.08 12.05
C VAL A 160 1.10 3.82 12.44
N PHE A 161 1.15 3.58 13.72
CA PHE A 161 1.85 2.45 14.29
C PHE A 161 0.90 1.25 14.41
N ASN A 162 1.25 0.13 13.84
CA ASN A 162 0.67 -1.15 14.22
C ASN A 162 1.22 -1.54 15.60
N GLY A 163 0.49 -1.18 16.64
CA GLY A 163 0.84 -1.55 18.02
C GLY A 163 1.47 -0.43 18.83
N GLY A 164 0.64 0.37 19.52
CA GLY A 164 1.02 1.09 20.72
C GLY A 164 1.72 2.42 20.54
N GLY A 165 1.15 3.32 19.77
CA GLY A 165 1.42 4.74 19.87
C GLY A 165 0.36 5.40 20.76
N SER A 166 0.77 6.15 21.77
CA SER A 166 -0.13 7.01 22.54
C SER A 166 -0.56 8.17 21.65
N TYR A 167 -1.82 8.21 21.34
CA TYR A 167 -2.47 9.38 20.76
C TYR A 167 -3.02 10.21 21.92
N SER A 168 -2.47 11.41 22.09
CA SER A 168 -3.03 12.40 23.00
C SER A 168 -4.27 13.03 22.41
#